data_f284b289a959b37dd963e474b2b70942
#
_entry.id   f284b289a959b37dd963e474b2b70942
#
_cell.length_a   1.000
_cell.length_b   1.000
_cell.length_c   1.000
_cell.angle_alpha   90.00
_cell.angle_beta   90.00
_cell.angle_gamma   90.00
#
_symmetry.space_group_name_H-M   'P 1'
#
loop_
_entity.id
_entity.type
_entity.pdbx_description
1 polymer ?
#
loop_
_entity_poly.entity_id
_entity_poly.type
_entity_poly.pdbx_seq_one_letter_code
_entity_poly.pdbx_strand_id
1 'polypeptide(L)'
;VDTLALDIEERCYQVLALQQPVAIDLRSLITAIRLTSEIERSGDLMVNVAKGARRIYGVQYDPRLRGLIERMSEEATRLFRLAIDAYVEGNASLAAALDDMDDGLDLLHKEYIQAIFESHHAGFIDLQAAVQLALIGRFYERIGDHAVNIGVRVEYMVTGWLPEHTGAARLHARQERVDADLAAGIDLAADEESLDGAPGVDAAPGANGVDPGTDA
;
A
#
# COMPACT_ATOMS: atom_id res chain seq x y z
N VAL A 1 11.37 -18.11 -6.36
CA VAL A 1 9.97 -17.84 -6.79
C VAL A 1 9.90 -17.87 -8.31
N ASP A 2 10.72 -17.10 -9.01
CA ASP A 2 10.70 -16.92 -10.48
C ASP A 2 10.75 -18.22 -11.27
N THR A 3 11.65 -19.16 -10.90
CA THR A 3 11.76 -20.47 -11.58
C THR A 3 10.48 -21.28 -11.42
N LEU A 4 9.88 -21.27 -10.22
CA LEU A 4 8.62 -21.97 -9.97
C LEU A 4 7.44 -21.32 -10.72
N ALA A 5 7.47 -19.99 -10.84
CA ALA A 5 6.49 -19.24 -11.60
C ALA A 5 6.48 -19.69 -13.07
N LEU A 6 7.66 -19.71 -13.70
CA LEU A 6 7.84 -20.16 -15.07
C LEU A 6 7.43 -21.64 -15.27
N ASP A 7 7.80 -22.52 -14.33
CA ASP A 7 7.43 -23.93 -14.38
C ASP A 7 5.89 -24.14 -14.33
N ILE A 8 5.20 -23.36 -13.50
CA ILE A 8 3.74 -23.40 -13.39
C ILE A 8 3.10 -22.90 -14.67
N GLU A 9 3.55 -21.77 -15.19
CA GLU A 9 3.04 -21.20 -16.44
C GLU A 9 3.21 -22.17 -17.60
N GLU A 10 4.41 -22.76 -17.76
CA GLU A 10 4.69 -23.75 -18.82
C GLU A 10 3.76 -24.95 -18.72
N ARG A 11 3.57 -25.49 -17.50
CA ARG A 11 2.63 -26.60 -17.28
C ARG A 11 1.19 -26.23 -17.62
N CYS A 12 0.74 -25.03 -17.24
CA CYS A 12 -0.58 -24.55 -17.60
C CYS A 12 -0.75 -24.45 -19.12
N TYR A 13 0.23 -23.91 -19.83
CA TYR A 13 0.20 -23.83 -21.30
C TYR A 13 0.19 -25.23 -21.95
N GLN A 14 0.96 -26.19 -21.42
CA GLN A 14 0.93 -27.57 -21.91
C GLN A 14 -0.45 -28.20 -21.72
N VAL A 15 -1.08 -28.04 -20.57
CA VAL A 15 -2.43 -28.56 -20.32
C VAL A 15 -3.46 -27.90 -21.23
N LEU A 16 -3.40 -26.58 -21.40
CA LEU A 16 -4.27 -25.84 -22.31
C LEU A 16 -4.16 -26.33 -23.74
N ALA A 17 -2.93 -26.57 -24.24
CA ALA A 17 -2.67 -27.02 -25.62
C ALA A 17 -3.09 -28.44 -25.85
N LEU A 18 -2.87 -29.35 -24.89
CA LEU A 18 -3.05 -30.80 -25.09
C LEU A 18 -4.43 -31.30 -24.68
N GLN A 19 -5.05 -30.71 -23.68
CA GLN A 19 -6.29 -31.22 -23.06
C GLN A 19 -7.55 -30.43 -23.42
N GLN A 20 -7.40 -29.22 -23.99
CA GLN A 20 -8.50 -28.33 -24.36
C GLN A 20 -9.56 -28.18 -23.23
N PRO A 21 -9.14 -27.83 -22.00
CA PRO A 21 -10.05 -27.75 -20.86
C PRO A 21 -11.16 -26.72 -21.11
N VAL A 22 -12.32 -26.95 -20.52
CA VAL A 22 -13.50 -26.08 -20.68
C VAL A 22 -14.05 -25.67 -19.31
N ALA A 23 -14.87 -24.65 -19.31
CA ALA A 23 -15.60 -24.17 -18.13
C ALA A 23 -14.68 -23.94 -16.91
N ILE A 24 -14.89 -24.69 -15.82
CA ILE A 24 -14.16 -24.50 -14.56
C ILE A 24 -12.69 -24.88 -14.68
N ASP A 25 -12.35 -25.93 -15.45
CA ASP A 25 -10.97 -26.34 -15.63
C ASP A 25 -10.15 -25.28 -16.37
N LEU A 26 -10.74 -24.66 -17.39
CA LEU A 26 -10.12 -23.54 -18.10
C LEU A 26 -9.92 -22.34 -17.17
N ARG A 27 -10.94 -21.98 -16.37
CA ARG A 27 -10.83 -20.88 -15.43
C ARG A 27 -9.78 -21.13 -14.36
N SER A 28 -9.68 -22.37 -13.86
CA SER A 28 -8.67 -22.76 -12.86
C SER A 28 -7.25 -22.59 -13.38
N LEU A 29 -6.98 -22.99 -14.62
CA LEU A 29 -5.66 -22.80 -15.24
C LEU A 29 -5.33 -21.32 -15.47
N ILE A 30 -6.28 -20.54 -15.96
CA ILE A 30 -6.10 -19.09 -16.14
C ILE A 30 -5.86 -18.42 -14.78
N THR A 31 -6.61 -18.82 -13.75
CA THR A 31 -6.41 -18.31 -12.39
C THR A 31 -5.05 -18.68 -11.86
N ALA A 32 -4.58 -19.93 -12.01
CA ALA A 32 -3.25 -20.36 -11.58
C ALA A 32 -2.14 -19.48 -12.18
N ILE A 33 -2.19 -19.20 -13.50
CA ILE A 33 -1.24 -18.31 -14.17
C ILE A 33 -1.27 -16.91 -13.56
N ARG A 34 -2.45 -16.36 -13.29
CA ARG A 34 -2.60 -15.02 -12.70
C ARG A 34 -2.10 -14.95 -11.27
N LEU A 35 -2.41 -15.97 -10.46
CA LEU A 35 -1.94 -16.08 -9.07
C LEU A 35 -0.43 -16.13 -8.98
N THR A 36 0.22 -16.85 -9.90
CA THR A 36 1.67 -16.96 -9.95
C THR A 36 2.33 -15.58 -9.98
N SER A 37 1.81 -14.66 -10.80
CA SER A 37 2.31 -13.30 -10.90
C SER A 37 2.06 -12.48 -9.61
N GLU A 38 0.91 -12.64 -8.95
CA GLU A 38 0.62 -11.95 -7.69
C GLU A 38 1.55 -12.44 -6.55
N ILE A 39 1.81 -13.76 -6.50
CA ILE A 39 2.73 -14.36 -5.52
C ILE A 39 4.17 -13.89 -5.74
N GLU A 40 4.63 -13.86 -6.99
CA GLU A 40 5.97 -13.38 -7.34
C GLU A 40 6.17 -11.93 -6.89
N ARG A 41 5.23 -11.03 -7.25
CA ARG A 41 5.29 -9.62 -6.85
C ARG A 41 5.28 -9.44 -5.34
N SER A 42 4.50 -10.24 -4.63
CA SER A 42 4.49 -10.21 -3.16
C SER A 42 5.84 -10.65 -2.57
N GLY A 43 6.48 -11.65 -3.18
CA GLY A 43 7.84 -12.06 -2.85
C GLY A 43 8.87 -10.94 -3.03
N ASP A 44 8.78 -10.20 -4.13
CA ASP A 44 9.64 -9.04 -4.41
C ASP A 44 9.44 -7.91 -3.41
N LEU A 45 8.21 -7.66 -2.99
CA LEU A 45 7.91 -6.68 -1.93
C LEU A 45 8.54 -7.10 -0.60
N MET A 46 8.49 -8.38 -0.23
CA MET A 46 9.16 -8.89 0.98
C MET A 46 10.68 -8.74 0.92
N VAL A 47 11.28 -8.95 -0.26
CA VAL A 47 12.72 -8.66 -0.47
C VAL A 47 13.01 -7.17 -0.26
N ASN A 48 12.11 -6.28 -0.71
CA ASN A 48 12.26 -4.84 -0.51
C ASN A 48 12.07 -4.43 0.95
N VAL A 49 11.15 -5.06 1.70
CA VAL A 49 11.03 -4.91 3.16
C VAL A 49 12.36 -5.26 3.85
N ALA A 50 12.96 -6.40 3.51
CA ALA A 50 14.23 -6.84 4.08
C ALA A 50 15.39 -5.86 3.74
N LYS A 51 15.43 -5.34 2.50
CA LYS A 51 16.41 -4.32 2.09
C LYS A 51 16.21 -3.02 2.86
N GLY A 52 14.96 -2.57 3.04
CA GLY A 52 14.61 -1.39 3.83
C GLY A 52 15.03 -1.54 5.30
N ALA A 53 14.67 -2.65 5.92
CA ALA A 53 15.04 -2.97 7.30
C ALA A 53 16.57 -2.97 7.51
N ARG A 54 17.32 -3.49 6.54
CA ARG A 54 18.80 -3.49 6.60
C ARG A 54 19.40 -2.08 6.55
N ARG A 55 18.75 -1.13 5.85
CA ARG A 55 19.21 0.27 5.75
C ARG A 55 19.01 1.04 7.05
N ILE A 56 18.05 0.64 7.88
CA ILE A 56 17.77 1.26 9.19
C ILE A 56 18.26 0.39 10.36
N TYR A 57 19.14 -0.57 10.07
CA TYR A 57 19.68 -1.42 11.12
C TYR A 57 20.45 -0.61 12.17
N GLY A 58 20.14 -0.84 13.45
CA GLY A 58 20.73 -0.09 14.57
C GLY A 58 20.03 1.23 14.91
N VAL A 59 19.10 1.71 14.10
CA VAL A 59 18.28 2.87 14.46
C VAL A 59 17.34 2.50 15.60
N GLN A 60 17.36 3.30 16.66
CA GLN A 60 16.36 3.21 17.73
C GLN A 60 15.15 4.01 17.31
N TYR A 61 13.98 3.40 17.32
CA TYR A 61 12.73 4.07 17.04
C TYR A 61 11.68 3.74 18.08
N ASP A 62 10.69 4.62 18.16
CA ASP A 62 9.61 4.59 19.12
C ASP A 62 8.95 3.19 19.20
N PRO A 63 8.67 2.68 20.43
CA PRO A 63 7.91 1.43 20.62
C PRO A 63 6.56 1.42 19.89
N ARG A 64 5.89 2.57 19.75
CA ARG A 64 4.64 2.68 18.99
C ARG A 64 4.86 2.36 17.51
N LEU A 65 5.89 2.92 16.87
CA LEU A 65 6.24 2.61 15.49
C LEU A 65 6.54 1.12 15.30
N ARG A 66 7.26 0.52 16.25
CA ARG A 66 7.56 -0.91 16.23
C ARG A 66 6.29 -1.74 16.32
N GLY A 67 5.39 -1.42 17.23
CA GLY A 67 4.12 -2.14 17.38
C GLY A 67 3.21 -2.01 16.16
N LEU A 68 3.19 -0.84 15.51
CA LEU A 68 2.39 -0.63 14.30
C LEU A 68 2.91 -1.46 13.11
N ILE A 69 4.22 -1.45 12.87
CA ILE A 69 4.79 -2.22 11.76
C ILE A 69 4.69 -3.74 11.98
N GLU A 70 4.79 -4.19 13.23
CA GLU A 70 4.55 -5.59 13.59
C GLU A 70 3.12 -6.00 13.26
N ARG A 71 2.11 -5.21 13.69
CA ARG A 71 0.70 -5.43 13.36
C ARG A 71 0.45 -5.42 11.85
N MET A 72 1.06 -4.50 11.10
CA MET A 72 0.96 -4.48 9.64
C MET A 72 1.53 -5.75 9.00
N SER A 73 2.68 -6.22 9.49
CA SER A 73 3.31 -7.47 9.03
C SER A 73 2.43 -8.69 9.30
N GLU A 74 1.84 -8.76 10.49
CA GLU A 74 0.93 -9.83 10.87
C GLU A 74 -0.33 -9.84 10.00
N GLU A 75 -0.94 -8.66 9.81
CA GLU A 75 -2.16 -8.52 9.04
C GLU A 75 -1.95 -8.82 7.55
N ALA A 76 -0.89 -8.29 6.93
CA ALA A 76 -0.54 -8.61 5.56
C ALA A 76 -0.27 -10.12 5.37
N THR A 77 0.41 -10.75 6.34
CA THR A 77 0.65 -12.20 6.33
C THR A 77 -0.66 -12.98 6.46
N ARG A 78 -1.57 -12.53 7.31
CA ARG A 78 -2.89 -13.14 7.52
C ARG A 78 -3.72 -13.08 6.25
N LEU A 79 -3.83 -11.90 5.64
CA LEU A 79 -4.57 -11.69 4.39
C LEU A 79 -4.03 -12.57 3.27
N PHE A 80 -2.72 -12.61 3.11
CA PHE A 80 -2.10 -13.42 2.07
C PHE A 80 -2.35 -14.91 2.24
N ARG A 81 -2.30 -15.43 3.48
CA ARG A 81 -2.64 -16.83 3.79
C ARG A 81 -4.09 -17.13 3.49
N LEU A 82 -5.02 -16.27 3.92
CA LEU A 82 -6.45 -16.43 3.64
C LEU A 82 -6.75 -16.43 2.13
N ALA A 83 -6.04 -15.62 1.35
CA ALA A 83 -6.16 -15.60 -0.10
C ALA A 83 -5.72 -16.95 -0.73
N ILE A 84 -4.63 -17.52 -0.25
CA ILE A 84 -4.17 -18.85 -0.69
C ILE A 84 -5.15 -19.95 -0.24
N ASP A 85 -5.64 -19.91 0.99
CA ASP A 85 -6.63 -20.85 1.49
C ASP A 85 -7.92 -20.80 0.67
N ALA A 86 -8.40 -19.59 0.35
CA ALA A 86 -9.56 -19.40 -0.53
C ALA A 86 -9.35 -20.04 -1.91
N TYR A 87 -8.14 -19.94 -2.48
CA TYR A 87 -7.82 -20.59 -3.74
C TYR A 87 -7.81 -22.12 -3.62
N VAL A 88 -7.13 -22.66 -2.62
CA VAL A 88 -7.01 -24.12 -2.41
C VAL A 88 -8.38 -24.78 -2.16
N GLU A 89 -9.24 -24.10 -1.42
CA GLU A 89 -10.58 -24.59 -1.08
C GLU A 89 -11.64 -24.27 -2.15
N GLY A 90 -11.32 -23.39 -3.12
CA GLY A 90 -12.33 -22.86 -4.05
C GLY A 90 -13.41 -22.06 -3.32
N ASN A 91 -13.05 -21.32 -2.27
CA ASN A 91 -13.98 -20.64 -1.38
C ASN A 91 -14.23 -19.21 -1.83
N ALA A 92 -15.25 -19.02 -2.69
CA ALA A 92 -15.63 -17.70 -3.19
C ALA A 92 -16.07 -16.72 -2.10
N SER A 93 -16.70 -17.21 -1.03
CA SER A 93 -17.14 -16.34 0.07
C SER A 93 -15.97 -15.78 0.87
N LEU A 94 -14.95 -16.60 1.15
CA LEU A 94 -13.73 -16.15 1.78
C LEU A 94 -12.97 -15.18 0.86
N ALA A 95 -12.91 -15.50 -0.43
CA ALA A 95 -12.29 -14.67 -1.44
C ALA A 95 -12.91 -13.25 -1.52
N ALA A 96 -14.23 -13.17 -1.52
CA ALA A 96 -14.97 -11.90 -1.52
C ALA A 96 -14.76 -11.08 -0.23
N ALA A 97 -14.57 -11.74 0.91
CA ALA A 97 -14.37 -11.07 2.20
C ALA A 97 -12.98 -10.43 2.36
N LEU A 98 -12.00 -10.76 1.50
CA LEU A 98 -10.64 -10.23 1.61
C LEU A 98 -10.57 -8.72 1.41
N ASP A 99 -11.42 -8.16 0.56
CA ASP A 99 -11.51 -6.72 0.29
C ASP A 99 -11.88 -5.95 1.57
N ASP A 100 -12.93 -6.38 2.27
CA ASP A 100 -13.33 -5.78 3.54
C ASP A 100 -12.27 -5.98 4.66
N MET A 101 -11.54 -7.11 4.62
CA MET A 101 -10.49 -7.38 5.60
C MET A 101 -9.26 -6.50 5.38
N ASP A 102 -8.95 -6.14 4.14
CA ASP A 102 -7.82 -5.28 3.76
C ASP A 102 -7.99 -3.83 4.26
N ASP A 103 -9.21 -3.35 4.43
CA ASP A 103 -9.51 -2.05 5.06
C ASP A 103 -8.80 -1.89 6.41
N GLY A 104 -8.63 -2.99 7.16
CA GLY A 104 -7.90 -3.02 8.43
C GLY A 104 -6.41 -2.74 8.27
N LEU A 105 -5.77 -3.27 7.22
CA LEU A 105 -4.37 -3.03 6.91
C LEU A 105 -4.16 -1.58 6.42
N ASP A 106 -5.06 -1.07 5.61
CA ASP A 106 -5.07 0.32 5.15
C ASP A 106 -5.16 1.32 6.30
N LEU A 107 -6.02 1.03 7.29
CA LEU A 107 -6.13 1.86 8.50
C LEU A 107 -4.83 1.83 9.31
N LEU A 108 -4.23 0.65 9.50
CA LEU A 108 -2.93 0.51 10.16
C LEU A 108 -1.83 1.28 9.43
N HIS A 109 -1.84 1.27 8.10
CA HIS A 109 -0.89 2.02 7.29
C HIS A 109 -1.02 3.53 7.51
N LYS A 110 -2.24 4.07 7.55
CA LYS A 110 -2.50 5.48 7.85
C LYS A 110 -1.99 5.87 9.25
N GLU A 111 -2.31 5.05 10.27
CA GLU A 111 -1.79 5.26 11.64
C GLU A 111 -0.26 5.21 11.70
N TYR A 112 0.35 4.31 10.94
CA TYR A 112 1.79 4.15 10.89
C TYR A 112 2.49 5.35 10.25
N ILE A 113 1.97 5.86 9.14
CA ILE A 113 2.50 7.08 8.49
C ILE A 113 2.42 8.27 9.45
N GLN A 114 1.30 8.44 10.13
CA GLN A 114 1.14 9.52 11.14
C GLN A 114 2.19 9.38 12.27
N ALA A 115 2.39 8.17 12.78
CA ALA A 115 3.38 7.92 13.83
C ALA A 115 4.83 8.18 13.38
N ILE A 116 5.14 7.97 12.09
CA ILE A 116 6.46 8.32 11.52
C ILE A 116 6.67 9.83 11.56
N PHE A 117 5.69 10.63 11.16
CA PHE A 117 5.79 12.10 11.21
C PHE A 117 5.97 12.60 12.64
N GLU A 118 5.18 12.08 13.58
CA GLU A 118 5.28 12.44 15.01
C GLU A 118 6.67 12.10 15.58
N SER A 119 7.18 10.90 15.28
CA SER A 119 8.49 10.43 15.75
C SER A 119 9.65 11.24 15.15
N HIS A 120 9.55 11.61 13.87
CA HIS A 120 10.52 12.47 13.22
C HIS A 120 10.49 13.90 13.80
N HIS A 121 9.32 14.47 13.97
CA HIS A 121 9.16 15.80 14.56
C HIS A 121 9.69 15.87 16.00
N ALA A 122 9.51 14.80 16.77
CA ALA A 122 10.05 14.68 18.12
C ALA A 122 11.57 14.42 18.17
N GLY A 123 12.23 14.22 17.03
CA GLY A 123 13.67 13.98 16.93
C GLY A 123 14.11 12.56 17.28
N PHE A 124 13.18 11.61 17.39
CA PHE A 124 13.51 10.20 17.68
C PHE A 124 14.12 9.47 16.47
N ILE A 125 13.72 9.86 15.26
CA ILE A 125 14.26 9.29 14.01
C ILE A 125 14.68 10.42 13.06
N ASP A 126 15.72 10.17 12.28
CA ASP A 126 16.14 11.07 11.21
C ASP A 126 15.26 10.91 9.95
N LEU A 127 15.39 11.83 9.00
CA LEU A 127 14.62 11.81 7.76
C LEU A 127 14.88 10.54 6.94
N GLN A 128 16.11 10.04 6.93
CA GLN A 128 16.47 8.84 6.18
C GLN A 128 15.75 7.61 6.74
N ALA A 129 15.73 7.45 8.06
CA ALA A 129 14.99 6.39 8.73
C ALA A 129 13.47 6.53 8.49
N ALA A 130 12.91 7.75 8.60
CA ALA A 130 11.51 8.02 8.33
C ALA A 130 11.09 7.59 6.91
N VAL A 131 11.88 7.93 5.89
CA VAL A 131 11.62 7.53 4.50
C VAL A 131 11.67 6.00 4.34
N GLN A 132 12.67 5.32 4.94
CA GLN A 132 12.75 3.85 4.83
C GLN A 132 11.58 3.16 5.56
N LEU A 133 11.18 3.65 6.72
CA LEU A 133 10.01 3.16 7.45
C LEU A 133 8.73 3.33 6.63
N ALA A 134 8.51 4.51 6.03
CA ALA A 134 7.35 4.76 5.17
C ALA A 134 7.31 3.80 3.96
N LEU A 135 8.45 3.56 3.31
CA LEU A 135 8.54 2.60 2.21
C LEU A 135 8.22 1.16 2.67
N ILE A 136 8.71 0.74 3.84
CA ILE A 136 8.40 -0.58 4.40
C ILE A 136 6.90 -0.72 4.65
N GLY A 137 6.26 0.30 5.25
CA GLY A 137 4.80 0.32 5.44
C GLY A 137 4.04 0.17 4.12
N ARG A 138 4.45 0.93 3.10
CA ARG A 138 3.85 0.82 1.76
C ARG A 138 4.02 -0.56 1.12
N PHE A 139 5.13 -1.25 1.39
CA PHE A 139 5.32 -2.61 0.87
C PHE A 139 4.36 -3.61 1.53
N TYR A 140 4.10 -3.50 2.84
CA TYR A 140 3.11 -4.34 3.52
C TYR A 140 1.69 -4.09 3.02
N GLU A 141 1.30 -2.84 2.86
CA GLU A 141 0.00 -2.49 2.30
C GLU A 141 -0.17 -3.07 0.89
N ARG A 142 0.84 -2.97 0.02
CA ARG A 142 0.80 -3.57 -1.31
C ARG A 142 0.74 -5.11 -1.31
N ILE A 143 1.24 -5.76 -0.27
CA ILE A 143 1.06 -7.22 -0.12
C ILE A 143 -0.41 -7.53 0.18
N GLY A 144 -1.11 -6.70 0.95
CA GLY A 144 -2.56 -6.75 1.12
C GLY A 144 -3.30 -6.60 -0.21
N ASP A 145 -2.98 -5.56 -0.99
CA ASP A 145 -3.54 -5.37 -2.35
C ASP A 145 -3.41 -6.65 -3.22
N HIS A 146 -2.24 -7.32 -3.17
CA HIS A 146 -2.03 -8.57 -3.90
C HIS A 146 -2.88 -9.73 -3.36
N ALA A 147 -3.12 -9.79 -2.05
CA ALA A 147 -4.02 -10.78 -1.46
C ALA A 147 -5.47 -10.58 -1.93
N VAL A 148 -5.94 -9.34 -1.97
CA VAL A 148 -7.25 -8.98 -2.54
C VAL A 148 -7.33 -9.36 -4.02
N ASN A 149 -6.30 -9.07 -4.81
CA ASN A 149 -6.24 -9.47 -6.22
C ASN A 149 -6.36 -10.99 -6.40
N ILE A 150 -5.70 -11.77 -5.54
CA ILE A 150 -5.85 -13.24 -5.52
C ILE A 150 -7.31 -13.60 -5.25
N GLY A 151 -7.96 -13.01 -4.24
CA GLY A 151 -9.36 -13.22 -3.92
C GLY A 151 -10.28 -12.98 -5.12
N VAL A 152 -10.12 -11.85 -5.79
CA VAL A 152 -10.87 -11.51 -7.01
C VAL A 152 -10.73 -12.59 -8.09
N ARG A 153 -9.54 -13.16 -8.26
CA ARG A 153 -9.31 -14.24 -9.24
C ARG A 153 -9.92 -15.58 -8.82
N VAL A 154 -9.93 -15.86 -7.52
CA VAL A 154 -10.59 -17.05 -6.96
C VAL A 154 -12.12 -16.95 -7.14
N GLU A 155 -12.69 -15.79 -6.86
CA GLU A 155 -14.11 -15.53 -7.08
C GLU A 155 -14.50 -15.79 -8.56
N TYR A 156 -13.71 -15.28 -9.51
CA TYR A 156 -13.89 -15.56 -10.92
C TYR A 156 -13.76 -17.06 -11.25
N MET A 157 -12.77 -17.75 -10.70
CA MET A 157 -12.58 -19.17 -10.92
C MET A 157 -13.82 -19.99 -10.56
N VAL A 158 -14.41 -19.69 -9.40
CA VAL A 158 -15.55 -20.42 -8.88
C VAL A 158 -16.84 -20.03 -9.58
N THR A 159 -17.14 -18.74 -9.65
CA THR A 159 -18.42 -18.22 -10.13
C THR A 159 -18.50 -18.06 -11.65
N GLY A 160 -17.35 -17.90 -12.31
CA GLY A 160 -17.28 -17.53 -13.74
C GLY A 160 -17.59 -16.06 -14.02
N TRP A 161 -17.81 -15.25 -13.00
CA TRP A 161 -18.08 -13.84 -13.14
C TRP A 161 -16.77 -13.04 -13.14
N LEU A 162 -16.54 -12.23 -14.17
CA LEU A 162 -15.35 -11.35 -14.25
C LEU A 162 -15.56 -10.10 -13.38
N PRO A 163 -14.73 -9.88 -12.39
CA PRO A 163 -14.88 -8.71 -11.49
C PRO A 163 -14.68 -7.36 -12.18
N GLU A 164 -14.04 -7.36 -13.35
CA GLU A 164 -13.87 -6.15 -14.18
C GLU A 164 -15.20 -5.54 -14.62
N HIS A 165 -16.28 -6.34 -14.69
CA HIS A 165 -17.64 -5.83 -14.89
C HIS A 165 -18.20 -5.16 -13.62
N THR A 166 -17.70 -5.49 -12.45
CA THR A 166 -18.03 -4.82 -11.18
C THR A 166 -17.03 -3.73 -10.81
N GLY A 167 -15.83 -3.74 -11.39
CA GLY A 167 -14.77 -2.76 -11.14
C GLY A 167 -15.18 -1.32 -11.47
N ALA A 168 -15.97 -1.11 -12.52
CA ALA A 168 -16.55 0.21 -12.82
C ALA A 168 -17.53 0.64 -11.72
N ALA A 169 -18.35 -0.27 -11.18
CA ALA A 169 -19.28 0.03 -10.10
C ALA A 169 -18.55 0.25 -8.76
N ARG A 170 -17.48 -0.49 -8.50
CA ARG A 170 -16.61 -0.29 -7.31
C ARG A 170 -15.80 1.00 -7.38
N LEU A 171 -15.24 1.35 -8.55
CA LEU A 171 -14.61 2.65 -8.79
C LEU A 171 -15.60 3.80 -8.60
N HIS A 172 -16.83 3.67 -9.09
CA HIS A 172 -17.89 4.64 -8.82
C HIS A 172 -18.24 4.72 -7.33
N ALA A 173 -18.41 3.60 -6.64
CA ALA A 173 -18.70 3.58 -5.20
C ALA A 173 -17.55 4.13 -4.35
N ARG A 174 -16.29 3.87 -4.74
CA ARG A 174 -15.11 4.46 -4.09
C ARG A 174 -14.99 5.95 -4.35
N GLN A 175 -15.29 6.38 -5.59
CA GLN A 175 -15.34 7.80 -5.96
C GLN A 175 -16.46 8.51 -5.22
N GLU A 176 -17.66 7.91 -5.12
CA GLU A 176 -18.77 8.45 -4.35
C GLU A 176 -18.48 8.56 -2.87
N ARG A 177 -17.71 7.63 -2.26
CA ARG A 177 -17.23 7.73 -0.87
C ARG A 177 -16.23 8.86 -0.71
N VAL A 178 -15.25 8.98 -1.61
CA VAL A 178 -14.27 10.07 -1.60
C VAL A 178 -14.98 11.43 -1.79
N ASP A 179 -15.94 11.50 -2.70
CA ASP A 179 -16.71 12.72 -2.96
C ASP A 179 -17.65 13.02 -1.78
N ALA A 180 -18.19 12.02 -1.08
CA ALA A 180 -18.99 12.19 0.13
C ALA A 180 -18.15 12.63 1.32
N ASP A 181 -16.94 12.10 1.49
CA ASP A 181 -16.00 12.51 2.53
C ASP A 181 -15.50 13.96 2.29
N LEU A 182 -15.26 14.32 1.02
CA LEU A 182 -14.99 15.71 0.61
C LEU A 182 -16.18 16.63 0.85
N ALA A 183 -17.40 16.19 0.57
CA ALA A 183 -18.63 16.95 0.78
C ALA A 183 -19.03 17.04 2.27
N ALA A 184 -18.64 16.05 3.08
CA ALA A 184 -18.90 16.05 4.54
C ALA A 184 -17.95 16.96 5.32
N GLY A 185 -17.05 17.68 4.62
CA GLY A 185 -16.30 18.77 5.22
C GLY A 185 -15.04 18.33 5.98
N ILE A 186 -14.25 17.47 5.42
CA ILE A 186 -12.81 17.57 5.65
C ILE A 186 -12.33 18.72 4.76
N ASP A 187 -12.58 19.93 5.23
CA ASP A 187 -12.13 21.18 4.64
C ASP A 187 -10.61 21.30 4.90
N LEU A 188 -9.82 20.65 4.06
CA LEU A 188 -8.36 20.77 4.05
C LEU A 188 -7.90 22.18 3.62
N ALA A 189 -8.83 23.04 3.17
CA ALA A 189 -8.55 24.42 2.82
C ALA A 189 -8.72 25.39 4.00
N ALA A 190 -9.39 25.02 5.08
CA ALA A 190 -9.60 25.90 6.24
C ALA A 190 -8.34 26.10 7.09
N ASP A 191 -7.33 25.21 6.97
CA ASP A 191 -6.08 25.34 7.72
C ASP A 191 -5.02 26.24 7.04
N GLU A 192 -5.17 26.62 5.77
CA GLU A 192 -4.26 27.55 5.12
C GLU A 192 -4.59 29.03 5.38
N GLU A 193 -5.83 29.37 5.69
CA GLU A 193 -6.23 30.75 5.97
C GLU A 193 -5.89 31.25 7.40
N SER A 194 -5.51 30.33 8.31
CA SER A 194 -5.14 30.72 9.69
C SER A 194 -3.67 31.11 9.88
N LEU A 195 -2.82 30.99 8.84
CA LEU A 195 -1.40 31.32 8.92
C LEU A 195 -1.03 32.71 8.38
N ASP A 196 -1.97 33.45 7.76
CA ASP A 196 -1.74 34.81 7.25
C ASP A 196 -2.02 35.94 8.24
N GLY A 197 -2.24 35.62 9.52
CA GLY A 197 -2.50 36.57 10.59
C GLY A 197 -1.30 36.91 11.47
N ALA A 198 -0.09 37.00 10.96
CA ALA A 198 1.03 37.56 11.72
C ALA A 198 1.05 39.09 11.61
N PRO A 199 1.02 39.85 12.75
CA PRO A 199 1.03 41.31 12.71
C PRO A 199 2.35 41.84 12.20
N GLY A 200 2.24 42.80 11.27
CA GLY A 200 3.36 43.50 10.65
C GLY A 200 4.33 44.08 11.68
N VAL A 201 5.61 43.77 11.46
CA VAL A 201 6.69 44.43 12.21
C VAL A 201 6.94 45.79 11.55
N ASP A 202 6.67 46.87 12.30
CA ASP A 202 6.88 48.23 11.90
C ASP A 202 8.30 48.52 11.40
N ALA A 203 8.36 49.17 10.26
CA ALA A 203 9.55 49.71 9.70
C ALA A 203 10.02 50.94 10.51
N ALA A 204 11.23 50.87 11.04
CA ALA A 204 11.90 52.03 11.59
C ALA A 204 12.69 52.77 10.48
N PRO A 205 12.66 54.14 10.46
CA PRO A 205 13.22 54.90 9.38
C PRO A 205 14.70 55.26 9.57
N GLY A 206 15.41 55.22 8.46
CA GLY A 206 16.47 56.10 8.01
C GLY A 206 17.63 56.48 8.92
N ALA A 207 18.84 56.17 8.49
CA ALA A 207 19.96 57.12 8.69
C ALA A 207 20.91 57.05 7.49
N ASN A 208 21.05 58.21 6.92
CA ASN A 208 21.90 58.62 5.81
C ASN A 208 23.39 58.35 6.00
N GLY A 209 24.03 58.10 4.88
CA GLY A 209 25.20 58.86 4.41
C GLY A 209 26.54 58.45 5.01
N VAL A 210 27.46 58.09 4.15
CA VAL A 210 28.70 58.80 3.89
C VAL A 210 29.52 58.00 2.89
N ASP A 211 30.03 58.74 1.96
CA ASP A 211 30.73 58.57 0.72
C ASP A 211 32.18 57.99 0.86
N PRO A 212 32.86 57.69 -0.27
CA PRO A 212 34.02 56.79 -0.33
C PRO A 212 35.33 57.53 -0.26
N GLY A 213 36.37 56.82 0.07
CA GLY A 213 37.72 57.39 0.00
C GLY A 213 38.85 56.39 0.24
N THR A 214 39.47 56.01 -0.89
CA THR A 214 40.91 55.94 -1.15
C THR A 214 41.87 55.17 -0.20
N ASP A 215 42.67 54.34 -0.86
CA ASP A 215 44.11 54.10 -0.72
C ASP A 215 44.67 53.36 0.52
N ALA A 216 45.14 52.20 0.32
CA ALA A 216 46.54 51.74 0.25
C ALA A 216 46.60 50.22 0.26
#